data_6a08f57dab7acd16aba9919eeeb3a3af
#
_entry.id   6a08f57dab7acd16aba9919eeeb3a3af
#
_cell.length_a   1.000
_cell.length_b   1.000
_cell.length_c   1.000
_cell.angle_alpha   90.00
_cell.angle_beta   90.00
_cell.angle_gamma   90.00
#
_symmetry.space_group_name_H-M   'P 1'
#
loop_
_entity.id
_entity.type
_entity.pdbx_description
1 polymer ?
#
loop_
_entity_poly.entity_id
_entity_poly.type
_entity_poly.pdbx_seq_one_letter_code
_entity_poly.pdbx_strand_id
1 'polypeptide(L)'
;MINQTIKDRMDQLYEQLNLYNYQYYVLDSPTIEDTEYDSLIRELEELEKAYPEFAREVSPTKQVGSYINTSLESITHEVPMMSLGDVFNFDELREFDEKIKKVVDQYSYVVELKIDGIASTAHYKSGMFNLGATRGNGQVGENVTTNMLTINSLPKILTSPIDVEVRGEVYMKKSVLDKLNEERKNDGLPLLANPRNAAGGSLRQLDPNITKQRKLDQFAYTLVNPEKYNVKNQMDALDYLKTLGFNVNPNHVHCKDIEEVIETIEKYDSLRKTLDYATDGIVIKVNEFDLYDTIGYTVKVPKWAIAYKFPAEVVTTRLNDIIFTIGRTGKIIPNAVLDPVYIAGTKVARATLNNEDFIV
;
A
#
# COMPACT_ATOMS: atom_id res chain seq x y z
N MET A 1 -38.20 -3.80 -5.27
CA MET A 1 -37.69 -3.37 -3.95
C MET A 1 -36.24 -3.84 -3.73
N ILE A 2 -35.92 -5.13 -3.77
CA ILE A 2 -34.55 -5.63 -3.52
C ILE A 2 -33.51 -5.01 -4.48
N ASN A 3 -33.76 -5.00 -5.78
CA ASN A 3 -32.84 -4.42 -6.77
C ASN A 3 -32.59 -2.92 -6.58
N GLN A 4 -33.55 -2.16 -6.09
CA GLN A 4 -33.37 -0.74 -5.80
C GLN A 4 -32.46 -0.52 -4.60
N THR A 5 -32.64 -1.32 -3.54
CA THR A 5 -31.78 -1.24 -2.34
C THR A 5 -30.33 -1.58 -2.65
N ILE A 6 -30.09 -2.57 -3.50
CA ILE A 6 -28.73 -2.98 -3.94
C ILE A 6 -28.10 -1.85 -4.78
N LYS A 7 -28.84 -1.31 -5.74
CA LYS A 7 -28.35 -0.19 -6.53
C LYS A 7 -28.00 1.02 -5.65
N ASP A 8 -28.87 1.36 -4.71
CA ASP A 8 -28.64 2.47 -3.78
C ASP A 8 -27.38 2.23 -2.93
N ARG A 9 -27.14 0.96 -2.51
CA ARG A 9 -25.93 0.59 -1.76
C ARG A 9 -24.68 0.71 -2.63
N MET A 10 -24.70 0.24 -3.86
CA MET A 10 -23.60 0.39 -4.80
C MET A 10 -23.31 1.87 -5.08
N ASP A 11 -24.32 2.69 -5.28
CA ASP A 11 -24.17 4.13 -5.51
C ASP A 11 -23.53 4.82 -4.30
N GLN A 12 -23.91 4.44 -3.07
CA GLN A 12 -23.26 4.92 -1.84
C GLN A 12 -21.77 4.52 -1.76
N LEU A 13 -21.45 3.27 -2.08
CA LEU A 13 -20.08 2.77 -2.08
C LEU A 13 -19.22 3.52 -3.11
N TYR A 14 -19.73 3.75 -4.31
CA TYR A 14 -19.03 4.56 -5.32
C TYR A 14 -18.70 5.98 -4.82
N GLU A 15 -19.66 6.65 -4.19
CA GLU A 15 -19.43 8.00 -3.65
C GLU A 15 -18.44 8.00 -2.49
N GLN A 16 -18.58 7.07 -1.55
CA GLN A 16 -17.70 6.96 -0.39
C GLN A 16 -16.26 6.64 -0.80
N LEU A 17 -16.07 5.62 -1.63
CA LEU A 17 -14.74 5.19 -2.07
C LEU A 17 -14.04 6.26 -2.93
N ASN A 18 -14.78 6.97 -3.78
CA ASN A 18 -14.21 8.11 -4.51
C ASN A 18 -13.81 9.26 -3.58
N LEU A 19 -14.58 9.54 -2.54
CA LEU A 19 -14.22 10.53 -1.54
C LEU A 19 -12.98 10.12 -0.74
N TYR A 20 -12.91 8.85 -0.30
CA TYR A 20 -11.76 8.33 0.44
C TYR A 20 -10.51 8.28 -0.43
N ASN A 21 -10.62 7.90 -1.70
CA ASN A 21 -9.54 8.02 -2.66
C ASN A 21 -9.04 9.47 -2.78
N TYR A 22 -9.94 10.43 -2.89
CA TYR A 22 -9.56 11.83 -2.96
C TYR A 22 -8.86 12.30 -1.68
N GLN A 23 -9.39 11.95 -0.51
CA GLN A 23 -8.76 12.28 0.78
C GLN A 23 -7.40 11.65 0.95
N TYR A 24 -7.27 10.38 0.58
CA TYR A 24 -6.04 9.61 0.69
C TYR A 24 -4.98 10.09 -0.29
N TYR A 25 -5.32 10.19 -1.57
CA TYR A 25 -4.35 10.43 -2.64
C TYR A 25 -4.11 11.92 -2.96
N VAL A 26 -5.06 12.80 -2.68
CA VAL A 26 -4.94 14.23 -3.03
C VAL A 26 -4.72 15.08 -1.80
N LEU A 27 -5.46 14.82 -0.72
CA LEU A 27 -5.38 15.64 0.48
C LEU A 27 -4.34 15.14 1.49
N ASP A 28 -3.76 13.93 1.30
CA ASP A 28 -2.89 13.24 2.29
C ASP A 28 -3.50 13.23 3.71
N SER A 29 -4.82 13.20 3.80
CA SER A 29 -5.59 13.28 5.03
C SER A 29 -6.76 12.31 5.00
N PRO A 30 -6.48 10.99 5.01
CA PRO A 30 -7.53 9.97 5.05
C PRO A 30 -8.34 10.08 6.34
N THR A 31 -9.65 9.88 6.21
CA THR A 31 -10.58 9.92 7.33
C THR A 31 -10.98 8.53 7.80
N ILE A 32 -10.51 7.49 7.12
CA ILE A 32 -10.72 6.07 7.47
C ILE A 32 -9.39 5.31 7.47
N GLU A 33 -9.37 4.19 8.15
CA GLU A 33 -8.23 3.26 8.16
C GLU A 33 -8.19 2.42 6.86
N ASP A 34 -6.97 1.97 6.48
CA ASP A 34 -6.78 1.15 5.28
C ASP A 34 -7.63 -0.13 5.30
N THR A 35 -7.80 -0.75 6.48
CA THR A 35 -8.63 -1.95 6.66
C THR A 35 -10.11 -1.69 6.41
N GLU A 36 -10.63 -0.52 6.78
CA GLU A 36 -12.01 -0.14 6.52
C GLU A 36 -12.19 0.17 5.03
N TYR A 37 -11.24 0.84 4.41
CA TYR A 37 -11.23 1.06 2.96
C TYR A 37 -11.22 -0.26 2.18
N ASP A 38 -10.34 -1.20 2.55
CA ASP A 38 -10.22 -2.52 1.93
C ASP A 38 -11.53 -3.33 2.05
N SER A 39 -12.23 -3.22 3.18
CA SER A 39 -13.55 -3.85 3.39
C SER A 39 -14.62 -3.29 2.46
N LEU A 40 -14.67 -1.96 2.29
CA LEU A 40 -15.64 -1.30 1.42
C LEU A 40 -15.37 -1.57 -0.08
N ILE A 41 -14.10 -1.63 -0.49
CA ILE A 41 -13.71 -2.02 -1.84
C ILE A 41 -14.17 -3.45 -2.13
N ARG A 42 -13.93 -4.38 -1.20
CA ARG A 42 -14.33 -5.79 -1.34
C ARG A 42 -15.85 -5.93 -1.45
N GLU A 43 -16.60 -5.22 -0.61
CA GLU A 43 -18.07 -5.19 -0.69
C GLU A 43 -18.54 -4.72 -2.07
N LEU A 44 -17.94 -3.66 -2.62
CA LEU A 44 -18.28 -3.17 -3.94
C LEU A 44 -17.91 -4.16 -5.05
N GLU A 45 -16.74 -4.82 -4.98
CA GLU A 45 -16.33 -5.86 -5.94
C GLU A 45 -17.31 -7.05 -5.97
N GLU A 46 -17.76 -7.50 -4.80
CA GLU A 46 -18.75 -8.58 -4.68
C GLU A 46 -20.11 -8.17 -5.28
N LEU A 47 -20.55 -6.95 -5.01
CA LEU A 47 -21.79 -6.42 -5.57
C LEU A 47 -21.71 -6.21 -7.08
N GLU A 48 -20.61 -5.69 -7.63
CA GLU A 48 -20.40 -5.56 -9.08
C GLU A 48 -20.38 -6.92 -9.79
N LYS A 49 -19.83 -7.94 -9.15
CA LYS A 49 -19.81 -9.31 -9.67
C LYS A 49 -21.19 -9.95 -9.64
N ALA A 50 -21.96 -9.72 -8.58
CA ALA A 50 -23.31 -10.27 -8.43
C ALA A 50 -24.37 -9.54 -9.27
N TYR A 51 -24.18 -8.24 -9.51
CA TYR A 51 -25.14 -7.37 -10.21
C TYR A 51 -24.42 -6.51 -11.28
N PRO A 52 -23.89 -7.13 -12.32
CA PRO A 52 -23.11 -6.44 -13.36
C PRO A 52 -23.90 -5.36 -14.11
N GLU A 53 -25.23 -5.45 -14.13
CA GLU A 53 -26.12 -4.44 -14.72
C GLU A 53 -26.12 -3.10 -14.00
N PHE A 54 -25.68 -3.06 -12.74
CA PHE A 54 -25.53 -1.82 -11.95
C PHE A 54 -24.08 -1.37 -11.84
N ALA A 55 -23.13 -2.18 -12.35
CA ALA A 55 -21.72 -1.83 -12.33
C ALA A 55 -21.42 -0.63 -13.20
N ARG A 56 -20.68 0.35 -12.66
CA ARG A 56 -20.26 1.53 -13.40
C ARG A 56 -19.05 1.20 -14.29
N GLU A 57 -18.97 1.81 -15.46
CA GLU A 57 -17.83 1.68 -16.36
C GLU A 57 -16.55 2.22 -15.71
N VAL A 58 -16.69 3.36 -15.01
CA VAL A 58 -15.64 3.96 -14.18
C VAL A 58 -15.93 3.64 -12.71
N SER A 59 -15.24 2.66 -12.15
CA SER A 59 -15.41 2.20 -10.77
C SER A 59 -14.09 2.28 -9.99
N PRO A 60 -14.12 2.64 -8.68
CA PRO A 60 -12.96 2.55 -7.79
C PRO A 60 -12.34 1.14 -7.78
N THR A 61 -13.14 0.09 -7.97
CA THR A 61 -12.65 -1.30 -8.03
C THR A 61 -11.79 -1.57 -9.27
N LYS A 62 -11.97 -0.80 -10.34
CA LYS A 62 -11.23 -0.93 -11.60
C LYS A 62 -10.08 0.07 -11.73
N GLN A 63 -10.02 1.10 -10.88
CA GLN A 63 -8.97 2.09 -10.88
C GLN A 63 -7.87 1.70 -9.88
N VAL A 64 -6.64 1.71 -10.33
CA VAL A 64 -5.46 1.61 -9.47
C VAL A 64 -5.04 3.03 -9.10
N GLY A 65 -5.32 3.44 -7.88
CA GLY A 65 -4.78 4.68 -7.28
C GLY A 65 -5.18 5.99 -7.98
N SER A 66 -5.11 6.95 -7.35
CA SER A 66 -5.05 8.39 -7.14
C SER A 66 -5.30 9.35 -8.28
N TYR A 67 -5.91 10.44 -7.86
CA TYR A 67 -5.84 11.73 -8.54
C TYR A 67 -4.38 12.24 -8.49
N ILE A 68 -3.85 12.68 -9.63
CA ILE A 68 -2.51 13.27 -9.74
C ILE A 68 -2.59 14.69 -9.19
N ASN A 69 -1.66 15.04 -8.30
CA ASN A 69 -1.51 16.42 -7.85
C ASN A 69 -1.07 17.29 -9.03
N THR A 70 -1.87 18.26 -9.44
CA THR A 70 -1.63 19.10 -10.62
C THR A 70 -0.42 20.04 -10.48
N SER A 71 0.21 20.11 -9.30
CA SER A 71 1.40 20.93 -9.04
C SER A 71 2.72 20.26 -9.39
N LEU A 72 2.75 18.92 -9.54
CA LEU A 72 3.92 18.16 -9.97
C LEU A 72 3.75 17.67 -11.41
N GLU A 73 4.85 17.60 -12.16
CA GLU A 73 4.86 17.06 -13.52
C GLU A 73 4.41 15.59 -13.52
N SER A 74 3.59 15.22 -14.49
CA SER A 74 3.13 13.85 -14.66
C SER A 74 4.14 13.01 -15.45
N ILE A 75 4.41 11.79 -14.99
CA ILE A 75 5.29 10.81 -15.62
C ILE A 75 4.50 9.56 -15.98
N THR A 76 4.51 9.16 -17.24
CA THR A 76 3.93 7.90 -17.71
C THR A 76 4.94 6.76 -17.49
N HIS A 77 4.51 5.69 -16.79
CA HIS A 77 5.32 4.50 -16.60
C HIS A 77 5.35 3.66 -17.89
N GLU A 78 6.54 3.31 -18.36
CA GLU A 78 6.70 2.42 -19.54
C GLU A 78 6.14 1.01 -19.23
N VAL A 79 6.41 0.50 -18.03
CA VAL A 79 5.81 -0.72 -17.49
C VAL A 79 4.84 -0.32 -16.38
N PRO A 80 3.55 -0.67 -16.46
CA PRO A 80 2.58 -0.31 -15.43
C PRO A 80 2.97 -0.80 -14.04
N MET A 81 2.70 0.01 -13.01
CA MET A 81 2.91 -0.35 -11.61
C MET A 81 1.61 -0.95 -11.06
N MET A 82 1.47 -2.27 -11.17
CA MET A 82 0.27 -2.98 -10.74
C MET A 82 0.07 -2.95 -9.21
N SER A 83 -1.17 -3.07 -8.77
CA SER A 83 -1.52 -3.37 -7.37
C SER A 83 -1.35 -4.86 -7.10
N LEU A 84 -1.52 -5.26 -5.84
CA LEU A 84 -1.61 -6.67 -5.44
C LEU A 84 -3.06 -6.97 -5.04
N GLY A 85 -3.47 -8.22 -5.20
CA GLY A 85 -4.67 -8.73 -4.55
C GLY A 85 -4.41 -8.94 -3.07
N ASP A 86 -5.44 -8.86 -2.23
CA ASP A 86 -5.33 -9.03 -0.79
C ASP A 86 -6.01 -10.33 -0.33
N VAL A 87 -5.42 -10.97 0.69
CA VAL A 87 -5.99 -12.08 1.46
C VAL A 87 -5.85 -11.77 2.95
N PHE A 88 -6.79 -12.27 3.75
CA PHE A 88 -6.92 -11.89 5.17
C PHE A 88 -6.81 -13.09 6.13
N ASN A 89 -6.73 -14.29 5.60
CA ASN A 89 -6.60 -15.53 6.37
C ASN A 89 -5.82 -16.59 5.59
N PHE A 90 -5.44 -17.66 6.28
CA PHE A 90 -4.63 -18.72 5.69
C PHE A 90 -5.43 -19.61 4.72
N ASP A 91 -6.74 -19.68 4.83
CA ASP A 91 -7.56 -20.44 3.90
C ASP A 91 -7.58 -19.74 2.53
N GLU A 92 -7.78 -18.43 2.49
CA GLU A 92 -7.67 -17.63 1.27
C GLU A 92 -6.25 -17.72 0.65
N LEU A 93 -5.21 -17.80 1.49
CA LEU A 93 -3.85 -17.97 1.02
C LEU A 93 -3.62 -19.36 0.40
N ARG A 94 -4.20 -20.43 0.99
CA ARG A 94 -4.17 -21.76 0.37
C ARG A 94 -4.98 -21.81 -0.93
N GLU A 95 -6.10 -21.09 -1.02
CA GLU A 95 -6.83 -20.97 -2.28
C GLU A 95 -6.01 -20.27 -3.38
N PHE A 96 -5.19 -19.28 -3.02
CA PHE A 96 -4.25 -18.65 -3.94
C PHE A 96 -3.25 -19.69 -4.48
N ASP A 97 -2.63 -20.49 -3.60
CA ASP A 97 -1.71 -21.57 -3.97
C ASP A 97 -2.38 -22.61 -4.86
N GLU A 98 -3.61 -23.04 -4.55
CA GLU A 98 -4.37 -23.99 -5.38
C GLU A 98 -4.69 -23.45 -6.79
N LYS A 99 -4.84 -22.14 -6.96
CA LYS A 99 -5.00 -21.51 -8.26
C LYS A 99 -3.70 -21.59 -9.09
N ILE A 100 -2.55 -21.42 -8.45
CA ILE A 100 -1.22 -21.53 -9.08
C ILE A 100 -0.95 -22.99 -9.47
N LYS A 101 -1.19 -23.95 -8.58
CA LYS A 101 -1.04 -25.41 -8.83
C LYS A 101 -1.81 -25.91 -10.06
N LYS A 102 -2.94 -25.29 -10.39
CA LYS A 102 -3.72 -25.66 -11.59
C LYS A 102 -3.04 -25.26 -12.90
N VAL A 103 -2.04 -24.41 -12.85
CA VAL A 103 -1.41 -23.80 -14.02
C VAL A 103 0.04 -24.22 -14.18
N VAL A 104 0.76 -24.42 -13.07
CA VAL A 104 2.18 -24.77 -13.03
C VAL A 104 2.46 -25.84 -11.96
N ASP A 105 3.39 -26.75 -12.25
CA ASP A 105 3.66 -27.91 -11.40
C ASP A 105 4.81 -27.67 -10.40
N GLN A 106 5.78 -26.84 -10.78
CA GLN A 106 6.98 -26.58 -9.97
C GLN A 106 7.18 -25.07 -9.81
N TYR A 107 7.16 -24.61 -8.59
CA TYR A 107 7.38 -23.22 -8.22
C TYR A 107 7.74 -23.12 -6.73
N SER A 108 8.28 -22.00 -6.35
CA SER A 108 8.57 -21.64 -4.97
C SER A 108 8.09 -20.22 -4.69
N TYR A 109 8.17 -19.79 -3.45
CA TYR A 109 7.73 -18.48 -3.04
C TYR A 109 8.86 -17.62 -2.48
N VAL A 110 8.73 -16.32 -2.61
CA VAL A 110 9.46 -15.34 -1.81
C VAL A 110 8.47 -14.55 -0.98
N VAL A 111 8.76 -14.49 0.31
CA VAL A 111 7.99 -13.76 1.31
C VAL A 111 8.75 -12.51 1.68
N GLU A 112 8.13 -11.36 1.53
CA GLU A 112 8.68 -10.04 1.83
C GLU A 112 7.75 -9.27 2.76
N LEU A 113 8.29 -8.41 3.65
CA LEU A 113 7.45 -7.49 4.42
C LEU A 113 6.80 -6.46 3.50
N LYS A 114 5.50 -6.26 3.64
CA LYS A 114 4.76 -5.18 2.98
C LYS A 114 4.97 -3.89 3.76
N ILE A 115 5.90 -3.09 3.28
CA ILE A 115 6.22 -1.80 3.90
C ILE A 115 5.06 -0.84 3.68
N ASP A 116 4.67 -0.16 4.72
CA ASP A 116 3.60 0.85 4.68
C ASP A 116 4.19 2.23 4.37
N GLY A 117 4.24 2.55 3.10
CA GLY A 117 4.87 3.75 2.57
C GLY A 117 4.25 4.18 1.24
N ILE A 118 5.06 4.76 0.37
CA ILE A 118 4.68 5.25 -0.95
C ILE A 118 5.48 4.51 -2.02
N ALA A 119 4.79 3.75 -2.85
CA ALA A 119 5.41 3.05 -3.97
C ALA A 119 5.98 4.06 -4.97
N SER A 120 7.23 3.85 -5.34
CA SER A 120 8.00 4.72 -6.22
C SER A 120 8.80 3.92 -7.23
N THR A 121 9.14 4.56 -8.34
CA THR A 121 10.11 4.05 -9.31
C THR A 121 11.31 4.99 -9.40
N ALA A 122 12.49 4.39 -9.58
CA ALA A 122 13.75 5.08 -9.76
C ALA A 122 14.41 4.60 -11.05
N HIS A 123 14.65 5.52 -11.98
CA HIS A 123 15.28 5.23 -13.26
C HIS A 123 16.74 5.72 -13.24
N TYR A 124 17.60 4.90 -13.78
CA TYR A 124 19.03 5.18 -13.91
C TYR A 124 19.43 5.11 -15.36
N LYS A 125 20.31 6.03 -15.77
CA LYS A 125 21.00 6.02 -17.07
C LYS A 125 22.50 5.99 -16.84
N SER A 126 23.16 5.02 -17.45
CA SER A 126 24.61 4.78 -17.28
C SER A 126 25.01 4.76 -15.79
N GLY A 127 24.17 4.15 -14.95
CA GLY A 127 24.37 4.06 -13.51
C GLY A 127 24.07 5.32 -12.70
N MET A 128 23.66 6.42 -13.32
CA MET A 128 23.31 7.66 -12.63
C MET A 128 21.80 7.79 -12.45
N PHE A 129 21.35 8.16 -11.24
CA PHE A 129 19.94 8.43 -10.98
C PHE A 129 19.46 9.57 -11.88
N ASN A 130 18.41 9.31 -12.66
CA ASN A 130 17.92 10.22 -13.67
C ASN A 130 16.50 10.72 -13.42
N LEU A 131 15.60 9.82 -12.97
CA LEU A 131 14.18 10.13 -12.77
C LEU A 131 13.63 9.35 -11.60
N GLY A 132 12.82 10.01 -10.77
CA GLY A 132 12.01 9.37 -9.74
C GLY A 132 10.56 9.76 -9.87
N ALA A 133 9.66 8.77 -9.77
CA ALA A 133 8.23 9.01 -9.82
C ALA A 133 7.46 8.20 -8.78
N THR A 134 6.31 8.73 -8.34
CA THR A 134 5.34 7.96 -7.53
C THR A 134 4.62 6.95 -8.41
N ARG A 135 3.99 5.93 -7.81
CA ARG A 135 3.14 5.00 -8.56
C ARG A 135 1.98 5.71 -9.27
N GLY A 136 1.39 6.72 -8.61
CA GLY A 136 0.17 7.36 -9.09
C GLY A 136 -0.96 6.34 -9.26
N ASN A 137 -1.63 6.37 -10.43
CA ASN A 137 -2.68 5.42 -10.78
C ASN A 137 -2.16 4.11 -11.39
N GLY A 138 -0.85 3.87 -11.32
CA GLY A 138 -0.18 2.71 -11.90
C GLY A 138 0.27 2.89 -13.36
N GLN A 139 -0.33 3.79 -14.10
CA GLN A 139 0.08 4.16 -15.47
C GLN A 139 0.79 5.52 -15.50
N VAL A 140 0.31 6.45 -14.71
CA VAL A 140 0.84 7.81 -14.61
C VAL A 140 1.09 8.13 -13.14
N GLY A 141 2.30 8.55 -12.82
CA GLY A 141 2.73 9.00 -11.51
C GLY A 141 3.15 10.48 -11.52
N GLU A 142 3.63 10.95 -10.39
CA GLU A 142 4.13 12.32 -10.20
C GLU A 142 5.66 12.31 -10.20
N ASN A 143 6.26 13.28 -10.89
CA ASN A 143 7.70 13.50 -10.87
C ASN A 143 8.15 13.99 -9.50
N VAL A 144 8.86 13.15 -8.78
CA VAL A 144 9.42 13.45 -7.44
C VAL A 144 10.96 13.33 -7.44
N THR A 145 11.59 13.48 -8.59
CA THR A 145 13.03 13.29 -8.79
C THR A 145 13.87 14.09 -7.80
N THR A 146 13.58 15.38 -7.65
CA THR A 146 14.34 16.27 -6.74
C THR A 146 14.16 15.86 -5.28
N ASN A 147 12.98 15.38 -4.92
CA ASN A 147 12.68 14.92 -3.56
C ASN A 147 13.36 13.57 -3.28
N MET A 148 13.33 12.63 -4.23
CA MET A 148 14.03 11.35 -4.10
C MET A 148 15.56 11.52 -4.02
N LEU A 149 16.13 12.55 -4.63
CA LEU A 149 17.55 12.88 -4.47
C LEU A 149 17.94 13.18 -3.03
N THR A 150 17.01 13.58 -2.17
CA THR A 150 17.27 13.84 -0.74
C THR A 150 17.28 12.57 0.12
N ILE A 151 16.79 11.43 -0.40
CA ILE A 151 16.73 10.16 0.34
C ILE A 151 18.12 9.52 0.36
N ASN A 152 18.71 9.37 1.54
CA ASN A 152 20.09 8.88 1.67
C ASN A 152 20.25 7.40 1.27
N SER A 153 19.25 6.57 1.54
CA SER A 153 19.26 5.13 1.19
C SER A 153 19.05 4.85 -0.29
N LEU A 154 18.64 5.85 -1.08
CA LEU A 154 18.57 5.73 -2.53
C LEU A 154 19.96 6.02 -3.14
N PRO A 155 20.62 5.08 -3.84
CA PRO A 155 21.90 5.33 -4.49
C PRO A 155 21.73 6.39 -5.58
N LYS A 156 22.60 7.40 -5.59
CA LYS A 156 22.65 8.42 -6.64
C LYS A 156 23.45 7.94 -7.84
N ILE A 157 24.40 7.07 -7.58
CA ILE A 157 25.26 6.41 -8.57
C ILE A 157 25.29 4.92 -8.20
N LEU A 158 24.99 4.06 -9.16
CA LEU A 158 25.07 2.61 -9.01
C LEU A 158 26.53 2.14 -9.05
N THR A 159 26.77 0.96 -8.53
CA THR A 159 28.07 0.27 -8.61
C THR A 159 28.46 -0.12 -10.04
N SER A 160 27.47 -0.19 -10.94
CA SER A 160 27.64 -0.53 -12.36
C SER A 160 26.98 0.53 -13.25
N PRO A 161 27.61 0.92 -14.39
CA PRO A 161 27.10 1.96 -15.28
C PRO A 161 26.03 1.41 -16.25
N ILE A 162 24.90 0.98 -15.69
CA ILE A 162 23.78 0.38 -16.45
C ILE A 162 22.55 1.28 -16.46
N ASP A 163 21.72 1.09 -17.46
CA ASP A 163 20.37 1.66 -17.50
C ASP A 163 19.43 0.67 -16.81
N VAL A 164 18.72 1.11 -15.79
CA VAL A 164 17.82 0.25 -15.02
C VAL A 164 16.66 1.03 -14.41
N GLU A 165 15.48 0.42 -14.36
CA GLU A 165 14.35 0.87 -13.57
C GLU A 165 14.21 -0.05 -12.35
N VAL A 166 14.13 0.56 -11.16
CA VAL A 166 13.96 -0.15 -9.88
C VAL A 166 12.76 0.42 -9.15
N ARG A 167 11.90 -0.46 -8.64
CA ARG A 167 10.76 -0.05 -7.82
C ARG A 167 11.04 -0.31 -6.35
N GLY A 168 10.51 0.56 -5.51
CA GLY A 168 10.70 0.50 -4.08
C GLY A 168 9.61 1.23 -3.34
N GLU A 169 9.64 1.11 -2.02
CA GLU A 169 8.75 1.82 -1.12
C GLU A 169 9.52 2.92 -0.40
N VAL A 170 9.09 4.17 -0.56
CA VAL A 170 9.57 5.30 0.23
C VAL A 170 8.75 5.34 1.52
N TYR A 171 9.43 5.39 2.65
CA TYR A 171 8.80 5.34 3.96
C TYR A 171 9.45 6.31 4.96
N MET A 172 8.75 6.57 6.05
CA MET A 172 9.27 7.30 7.21
C MET A 172 9.42 6.33 8.38
N LYS A 173 10.58 6.38 9.07
CA LYS A 173 10.78 5.63 10.30
C LYS A 173 9.86 6.12 11.41
N LYS A 174 9.39 5.22 12.28
CA LYS A 174 8.57 5.58 13.45
C LYS A 174 9.30 6.55 14.35
N SER A 175 10.58 6.28 14.65
CA SER A 175 11.43 7.16 15.46
C SER A 175 11.62 8.57 14.86
N VAL A 176 11.61 8.68 13.54
CA VAL A 176 11.67 9.98 12.84
C VAL A 176 10.34 10.72 12.98
N LEU A 177 9.20 10.02 12.79
CA LEU A 177 7.87 10.60 12.96
C LEU A 177 7.67 11.14 14.39
N ASP A 178 8.06 10.35 15.40
CA ASP A 178 7.93 10.73 16.82
C ASP A 178 8.70 12.01 17.09
N LYS A 179 9.96 12.09 16.63
CA LYS A 179 10.78 13.27 16.77
C LYS A 179 10.20 14.50 16.07
N LEU A 180 9.74 14.34 14.83
CA LEU A 180 9.09 15.43 14.10
C LEU A 180 7.82 15.91 14.79
N ASN A 181 7.06 15.00 15.38
CA ASN A 181 5.84 15.33 16.11
C ASN A 181 6.15 16.06 17.46
N GLU A 182 7.23 15.72 18.13
CA GLU A 182 7.70 16.51 19.29
C GLU A 182 8.07 17.94 18.90
N GLU A 183 8.84 18.12 17.82
CA GLU A 183 9.21 19.44 17.31
C GLU A 183 7.94 20.25 16.94
N ARG A 184 7.02 19.65 16.18
CA ARG A 184 5.76 20.28 15.77
C ARG A 184 4.86 20.65 16.95
N LYS A 185 4.81 19.81 17.98
CA LYS A 185 4.07 20.10 19.22
C LYS A 185 4.63 21.31 19.95
N ASN A 186 5.96 21.44 20.01
CA ASN A 186 6.63 22.60 20.63
C ASN A 186 6.37 23.88 19.84
N ASP A 187 6.25 23.78 18.52
CA ASP A 187 5.97 24.91 17.63
C ASP A 187 4.46 25.20 17.48
N GLY A 188 3.57 24.44 18.16
CA GLY A 188 2.12 24.61 18.08
C GLY A 188 1.52 24.20 16.73
N LEU A 189 2.22 23.38 15.95
CA LEU A 189 1.80 22.90 14.63
C LEU A 189 0.98 21.61 14.74
N PRO A 190 0.06 21.31 13.79
CA PRO A 190 -0.65 20.05 13.73
C PRO A 190 0.33 18.87 13.62
N LEU A 191 0.04 17.77 14.33
CA LEU A 191 0.87 16.57 14.28
C LEU A 191 0.69 15.83 12.95
N LEU A 192 1.74 15.15 12.52
CA LEU A 192 1.67 14.20 11.41
C LEU A 192 0.94 12.93 11.88
N ALA A 193 0.00 12.41 11.09
CA ALA A 193 -0.93 11.37 11.53
C ALA A 193 -0.25 10.00 11.71
N ASN A 194 0.39 9.50 10.66
CA ASN A 194 1.08 8.21 10.66
C ASN A 194 2.30 8.24 9.72
N PRO A 195 3.20 7.23 9.78
CA PRO A 195 4.41 7.19 8.96
C PRO A 195 4.14 7.25 7.46
N ARG A 196 3.10 6.56 6.96
CA ARG A 196 2.76 6.51 5.54
C ARG A 196 2.32 7.88 5.02
N ASN A 197 1.35 8.51 5.67
CA ASN A 197 0.85 9.83 5.27
C ASN A 197 1.94 10.90 5.41
N ALA A 198 2.75 10.81 6.46
CA ALA A 198 3.90 11.68 6.64
C ALA A 198 4.95 11.50 5.52
N ALA A 199 5.19 10.26 5.07
CA ALA A 199 6.06 9.99 3.93
C ALA A 199 5.47 10.55 2.63
N GLY A 200 4.17 10.32 2.37
CA GLY A 200 3.47 10.80 1.18
C GLY A 200 3.48 12.31 1.04
N GLY A 201 3.04 13.02 2.09
CA GLY A 201 3.07 14.47 2.13
C GLY A 201 4.48 15.07 2.05
N SER A 202 5.48 14.35 2.59
CA SER A 202 6.89 14.78 2.52
C SER A 202 7.51 14.57 1.15
N LEU A 203 7.17 13.44 0.48
CA LEU A 203 7.72 13.13 -0.84
C LEU A 203 7.16 14.06 -1.93
N ARG A 204 5.96 14.61 -1.74
CA ARG A 204 5.28 15.52 -2.67
C ARG A 204 5.49 17.01 -2.38
N GLN A 205 6.45 17.38 -1.50
CA GLN A 205 6.77 18.77 -1.24
C GLN A 205 7.35 19.45 -2.49
N LEU A 206 6.96 20.70 -2.74
CA LEU A 206 7.52 21.50 -3.83
C LEU A 206 8.97 21.93 -3.54
N ASP A 207 9.29 22.14 -2.26
CA ASP A 207 10.65 22.42 -1.80
C ASP A 207 11.33 21.13 -1.31
N PRO A 208 12.34 20.60 -2.01
CA PRO A 208 13.04 19.38 -1.61
C PRO A 208 13.83 19.54 -0.29
N ASN A 209 14.08 20.76 0.19
CA ASN A 209 14.69 20.97 1.49
C ASN A 209 13.77 20.52 2.64
N ILE A 210 12.44 20.68 2.46
CA ILE A 210 11.47 20.17 3.40
C ILE A 210 11.53 18.64 3.42
N THR A 211 11.53 17.99 2.25
CA THR A 211 11.68 16.53 2.12
C THR A 211 12.96 16.04 2.80
N LYS A 212 14.08 16.75 2.61
CA LYS A 212 15.37 16.42 3.24
C LYS A 212 15.28 16.40 4.77
N GLN A 213 14.60 17.38 5.35
CA GLN A 213 14.40 17.47 6.82
C GLN A 213 13.53 16.30 7.33
N ARG A 214 12.65 15.74 6.50
CA ARG A 214 11.76 14.62 6.86
C ARG A 214 12.47 13.27 6.94
N LYS A 215 13.73 13.18 6.49
CA LYS A 215 14.60 11.98 6.60
C LYS A 215 13.90 10.70 6.12
N LEU A 216 13.29 10.77 4.94
CA LEU A 216 12.69 9.61 4.28
C LEU A 216 13.75 8.55 3.98
N ASP A 217 13.30 7.31 3.93
CA ASP A 217 14.11 6.15 3.59
C ASP A 217 13.43 5.36 2.46
N GLN A 218 14.13 4.41 1.83
CA GLN A 218 13.57 3.58 0.75
C GLN A 218 14.08 2.16 0.85
N PHE A 219 13.18 1.19 0.62
CA PHE A 219 13.52 -0.19 0.30
C PHE A 219 13.20 -0.50 -1.15
N ALA A 220 14.18 -1.02 -1.89
CA ALA A 220 13.96 -1.55 -3.23
C ALA A 220 13.44 -2.98 -3.15
N TYR A 221 12.47 -3.33 -4.01
CA TYR A 221 11.83 -4.66 -4.01
C TYR A 221 11.53 -5.24 -5.41
N THR A 222 11.67 -4.46 -6.48
CA THR A 222 11.46 -4.97 -7.85
C THR A 222 12.53 -4.44 -8.78
N LEU A 223 13.17 -5.35 -9.49
CA LEU A 223 13.98 -5.09 -10.68
C LEU A 223 13.04 -5.17 -11.89
N VAL A 224 12.86 -4.09 -12.63
CA VAL A 224 12.00 -4.07 -13.82
C VAL A 224 12.73 -4.68 -15.00
N ASN A 225 12.06 -5.54 -15.77
CA ASN A 225 12.62 -6.28 -16.91
C ASN A 225 13.90 -7.09 -16.51
N PRO A 226 13.81 -7.99 -15.52
CA PRO A 226 14.95 -8.70 -14.96
C PRO A 226 15.71 -9.56 -16.00
N GLU A 227 15.03 -9.98 -17.07
CA GLU A 227 15.60 -10.74 -18.17
C GLU A 227 16.76 -10.00 -18.88
N LYS A 228 16.73 -8.66 -18.90
CA LYS A 228 17.83 -7.82 -19.47
C LYS A 228 19.14 -7.97 -18.70
N TYR A 229 19.07 -8.44 -17.46
CA TYR A 229 20.21 -8.59 -16.55
C TYR A 229 20.53 -10.06 -16.26
N ASN A 230 19.92 -11.00 -17.00
CA ASN A 230 20.02 -12.45 -16.77
C ASN A 230 19.57 -12.89 -15.37
N VAL A 231 18.68 -12.15 -14.74
CA VAL A 231 18.09 -12.46 -13.44
C VAL A 231 16.80 -13.26 -13.67
N LYS A 232 16.70 -14.46 -13.05
CA LYS A 232 15.65 -15.43 -13.37
C LYS A 232 14.59 -15.59 -12.30
N ASN A 233 14.84 -15.09 -11.10
CA ASN A 233 13.93 -15.25 -9.99
C ASN A 233 13.99 -14.04 -9.04
N GLN A 234 13.02 -13.94 -8.14
CA GLN A 234 12.89 -12.81 -7.23
C GLN A 234 14.01 -12.75 -6.19
N MET A 235 14.49 -13.90 -5.67
CA MET A 235 15.60 -13.91 -4.71
C MET A 235 16.87 -13.34 -5.35
N ASP A 236 17.21 -13.81 -6.55
CA ASP A 236 18.36 -13.29 -7.31
C ASP A 236 18.19 -11.81 -7.64
N ALA A 237 16.94 -11.35 -7.91
CA ALA A 237 16.68 -9.93 -8.16
C ALA A 237 16.95 -9.07 -6.92
N LEU A 238 16.53 -9.50 -5.73
CA LEU A 238 16.82 -8.80 -4.48
C LEU A 238 18.33 -8.74 -4.20
N ASP A 239 19.05 -9.83 -4.45
CA ASP A 239 20.51 -9.86 -4.29
C ASP A 239 21.21 -9.00 -5.35
N TYR A 240 20.75 -9.04 -6.60
CA TYR A 240 21.27 -8.15 -7.66
C TYR A 240 21.09 -6.68 -7.32
N LEU A 241 19.92 -6.28 -6.80
CA LEU A 241 19.67 -4.91 -6.34
C LEU A 241 20.65 -4.50 -5.24
N LYS A 242 20.97 -5.39 -4.29
CA LYS A 242 22.00 -5.13 -3.27
C LYS A 242 23.38 -4.87 -3.91
N THR A 243 23.75 -5.66 -4.93
CA THR A 243 25.04 -5.46 -5.63
C THR A 243 25.11 -4.12 -6.36
N LEU A 244 23.98 -3.59 -6.81
CA LEU A 244 23.89 -2.26 -7.43
C LEU A 244 23.94 -1.11 -6.40
N GLY A 245 23.85 -1.41 -5.10
CA GLY A 245 23.90 -0.42 -4.01
C GLY A 245 22.55 -0.02 -3.45
N PHE A 246 21.47 -0.70 -3.85
CA PHE A 246 20.15 -0.43 -3.28
C PHE A 246 20.01 -1.00 -1.86
N ASN A 247 19.26 -0.28 -1.04
CA ASN A 247 18.79 -0.77 0.26
C ASN A 247 17.61 -1.73 0.02
N VAL A 248 17.81 -3.01 0.26
CA VAL A 248 16.79 -4.05 0.19
C VAL A 248 16.42 -4.45 1.61
N ASN A 249 15.13 -4.60 1.90
CA ASN A 249 14.70 -5.03 3.23
C ASN A 249 15.33 -6.39 3.58
N PRO A 250 16.01 -6.53 4.72
CA PRO A 250 16.67 -7.79 5.08
C PRO A 250 15.68 -8.91 5.43
N ASN A 251 14.44 -8.56 5.75
CA ASN A 251 13.39 -9.51 6.13
C ASN A 251 12.67 -10.02 4.87
N HIS A 252 13.34 -10.87 4.10
CA HIS A 252 12.76 -11.62 3.00
C HIS A 252 13.24 -13.06 3.08
N VAL A 253 12.37 -13.99 2.74
CA VAL A 253 12.62 -15.43 2.88
C VAL A 253 12.16 -16.17 1.64
N HIS A 254 12.98 -17.10 1.15
CA HIS A 254 12.57 -18.09 0.16
C HIS A 254 11.82 -19.23 0.89
N CYS A 255 10.65 -19.58 0.38
CA CYS A 255 9.80 -20.65 0.88
C CYS A 255 9.51 -21.66 -0.24
N LYS A 256 9.67 -22.95 0.05
CA LYS A 256 9.48 -24.01 -0.95
C LYS A 256 8.01 -24.28 -1.26
N ASP A 257 7.11 -23.99 -0.31
CA ASP A 257 5.66 -24.25 -0.42
C ASP A 257 4.86 -23.27 0.44
N ILE A 258 3.53 -23.38 0.35
CA ILE A 258 2.61 -22.46 1.03
C ILE A 258 2.63 -22.65 2.56
N GLU A 259 2.96 -23.83 3.08
CA GLU A 259 3.00 -24.03 4.52
C GLU A 259 4.23 -23.35 5.14
N GLU A 260 5.40 -23.35 4.45
CA GLU A 260 6.55 -22.52 4.87
C GLU A 260 6.25 -21.02 4.79
N VAL A 261 5.43 -20.60 3.82
CA VAL A 261 4.93 -19.21 3.77
C VAL A 261 4.13 -18.89 5.02
N ILE A 262 3.18 -19.74 5.42
CA ILE A 262 2.34 -19.55 6.61
C ILE A 262 3.20 -19.45 7.88
N GLU A 263 4.15 -20.37 8.05
CA GLU A 263 5.09 -20.31 9.19
C GLU A 263 5.89 -18.99 9.21
N THR A 264 6.27 -18.50 8.04
CA THR A 264 7.00 -17.22 7.92
C THR A 264 6.11 -16.03 8.29
N ILE A 265 4.84 -16.05 7.89
CA ILE A 265 3.85 -15.03 8.25
C ILE A 265 3.69 -14.94 9.78
N GLU A 266 3.55 -16.09 10.47
CA GLU A 266 3.43 -16.14 11.93
C GLU A 266 4.66 -15.54 12.63
N LYS A 267 5.88 -15.86 12.14
CA LYS A 267 7.12 -15.27 12.64
C LYS A 267 7.16 -13.76 12.41
N TYR A 268 6.71 -13.30 11.26
CA TYR A 268 6.74 -11.89 10.88
C TYR A 268 5.67 -11.05 11.59
N ASP A 269 4.56 -11.65 12.02
CA ASP A 269 3.58 -10.92 12.86
C ASP A 269 4.19 -10.49 14.21
N SER A 270 5.06 -11.31 14.77
CA SER A 270 5.81 -10.93 15.98
C SER A 270 6.93 -9.93 15.67
N LEU A 271 7.69 -10.15 14.60
CA LEU A 271 8.83 -9.33 14.20
C LEU A 271 8.42 -7.89 13.89
N ARG A 272 7.32 -7.68 13.16
CA ARG A 272 6.86 -6.34 12.71
C ARG A 272 6.67 -5.35 13.86
N LYS A 273 6.34 -5.86 15.06
CA LYS A 273 6.15 -5.02 16.25
C LYS A 273 7.46 -4.38 16.75
N THR A 274 8.60 -4.94 16.40
CA THR A 274 9.93 -4.47 16.81
C THR A 274 10.60 -3.56 15.78
N LEU A 275 10.02 -3.46 14.56
CA LEU A 275 10.62 -2.72 13.47
C LEU A 275 10.38 -1.21 13.60
N ASP A 276 11.39 -0.41 13.26
CA ASP A 276 11.33 1.06 13.24
C ASP A 276 10.64 1.60 11.97
N TYR A 277 9.85 0.78 11.29
CA TYR A 277 9.02 1.17 10.16
C TYR A 277 7.68 0.43 10.21
N ALA A 278 6.67 1.02 9.59
CA ALA A 278 5.34 0.44 9.55
C ALA A 278 5.24 -0.63 8.45
N THR A 279 4.45 -1.67 8.72
CA THR A 279 4.11 -2.72 7.76
C THR A 279 2.62 -3.03 7.89
N ASP A 280 1.92 -3.13 6.77
CA ASP A 280 0.48 -3.43 6.71
C ASP A 280 0.17 -4.87 6.30
N GLY A 281 1.21 -5.68 6.09
CA GLY A 281 1.07 -7.06 5.66
C GLY A 281 2.37 -7.69 5.22
N ILE A 282 2.22 -8.71 4.40
CA ILE A 282 3.29 -9.48 3.79
C ILE A 282 2.99 -9.62 2.30
N VAL A 283 4.00 -9.49 1.46
CA VAL A 283 3.90 -9.78 0.03
C VAL A 283 4.46 -11.17 -0.22
N ILE A 284 3.67 -12.01 -0.84
CA ILE A 284 4.04 -13.36 -1.29
C ILE A 284 4.11 -13.33 -2.82
N LYS A 285 5.23 -13.73 -3.39
CA LYS A 285 5.45 -13.78 -4.84
C LYS A 285 5.91 -15.17 -5.23
N VAL A 286 5.46 -15.68 -6.38
CA VAL A 286 6.14 -16.81 -7.02
C VAL A 286 7.56 -16.35 -7.33
N ASN A 287 8.54 -17.20 -7.01
CA ASN A 287 9.95 -16.84 -7.13
C ASN A 287 10.44 -16.80 -8.58
N GLU A 288 9.99 -17.73 -9.41
CA GLU A 288 10.46 -17.97 -10.77
C GLU A 288 9.79 -17.02 -11.78
N PHE A 289 10.56 -16.14 -12.42
CA PHE A 289 10.03 -15.11 -13.34
C PHE A 289 9.47 -15.67 -14.65
N ASP A 290 9.99 -16.80 -15.13
CA ASP A 290 9.52 -17.46 -16.34
C ASP A 290 8.10 -18.03 -16.21
N LEU A 291 7.58 -18.18 -15.00
CA LEU A 291 6.23 -18.61 -14.72
C LEU A 291 5.20 -17.48 -14.73
N TYR A 292 5.64 -16.22 -14.66
CA TYR A 292 4.75 -15.08 -14.48
C TYR A 292 3.73 -14.91 -15.61
N ASP A 293 4.16 -15.07 -16.86
CA ASP A 293 3.28 -14.96 -18.02
C ASP A 293 2.32 -16.15 -18.10
N THR A 294 2.76 -17.36 -17.69
CA THR A 294 1.93 -18.56 -17.65
C THR A 294 0.84 -18.46 -16.59
N ILE A 295 1.19 -18.02 -15.38
CA ILE A 295 0.22 -17.78 -14.30
C ILE A 295 -0.67 -16.59 -14.64
N GLY A 296 -0.09 -15.55 -15.25
CA GLY A 296 -0.77 -14.44 -15.88
C GLY A 296 -1.16 -13.32 -14.92
N TYR A 297 -2.02 -12.45 -15.44
CA TYR A 297 -2.44 -11.21 -14.84
C TYR A 297 -3.96 -11.04 -14.94
N THR A 298 -4.51 -10.24 -14.06
CA THR A 298 -5.81 -9.60 -14.28
C THR A 298 -5.58 -8.19 -14.84
N VAL A 299 -6.63 -7.45 -15.10
CA VAL A 299 -6.51 -6.04 -15.54
C VAL A 299 -5.77 -5.19 -14.49
N LYS A 300 -5.85 -5.55 -13.21
CA LYS A 300 -5.41 -4.71 -12.08
C LYS A 300 -4.25 -5.32 -11.29
N VAL A 301 -4.20 -6.64 -11.17
CA VAL A 301 -3.24 -7.33 -10.29
C VAL A 301 -2.60 -8.54 -10.98
N PRO A 302 -1.35 -8.87 -10.65
CA PRO A 302 -0.73 -10.13 -11.04
C PRO A 302 -1.41 -11.30 -10.31
N LYS A 303 -1.45 -12.48 -10.94
CA LYS A 303 -1.95 -13.71 -10.31
C LYS A 303 -0.84 -14.51 -9.62
N TRP A 304 0.42 -14.14 -9.83
CA TRP A 304 1.61 -14.76 -9.26
C TRP A 304 2.09 -14.10 -7.97
N ALA A 305 1.40 -13.04 -7.52
CA ALA A 305 1.70 -12.37 -6.26
C ALA A 305 0.42 -11.97 -5.53
N ILE A 306 0.49 -11.97 -4.20
CA ILE A 306 -0.62 -11.59 -3.34
C ILE A 306 -0.08 -10.92 -2.07
N ALA A 307 -0.88 -10.04 -1.48
CA ALA A 307 -0.61 -9.44 -0.19
C ALA A 307 -1.45 -10.13 0.89
N TYR A 308 -0.79 -10.69 1.90
CA TYR A 308 -1.46 -11.13 3.12
C TYR A 308 -1.54 -9.94 4.08
N LYS A 309 -2.75 -9.53 4.41
CA LYS A 309 -3.01 -8.46 5.38
C LYS A 309 -3.07 -9.04 6.77
N PHE A 310 -2.32 -8.47 7.70
CA PHE A 310 -2.45 -8.87 9.10
C PHE A 310 -3.85 -8.54 9.61
N PRO A 311 -4.40 -9.34 10.53
CA PRO A 311 -5.64 -9.00 11.19
C PRO A 311 -5.57 -7.58 11.76
N ALA A 312 -6.68 -6.85 11.63
CA ALA A 312 -6.79 -5.52 12.24
C ALA A 312 -6.51 -5.60 13.74
N GLU A 313 -5.78 -4.61 14.26
CA GLU A 313 -5.55 -4.51 15.69
C GLU A 313 -6.89 -4.23 16.39
N VAL A 314 -7.27 -5.13 17.28
CA VAL A 314 -8.50 -5.00 18.09
C VAL A 314 -8.12 -4.53 19.47
N VAL A 315 -8.62 -3.36 19.85
CA VAL A 315 -8.38 -2.77 21.18
C VAL A 315 -9.72 -2.55 21.87
N THR A 316 -9.81 -2.99 23.10
CA THR A 316 -10.99 -2.73 23.93
C THR A 316 -10.87 -1.38 24.62
N THR A 317 -11.93 -0.58 24.56
CA THR A 317 -12.02 0.71 25.25
C THR A 317 -13.40 0.92 25.84
N ARG A 318 -13.52 1.94 26.70
CA ARG A 318 -14.79 2.30 27.30
C ARG A 318 -15.59 3.20 26.35
N LEU A 319 -16.84 2.81 26.10
CA LEU A 319 -17.82 3.67 25.46
C LEU A 319 -18.37 4.66 26.51
N ASN A 320 -18.13 5.95 26.30
CA ASN A 320 -18.57 7.02 27.20
C ASN A 320 -19.92 7.59 26.81
N ASP A 321 -20.19 7.69 25.48
CA ASP A 321 -21.42 8.28 24.96
C ASP A 321 -21.62 7.87 23.49
N ILE A 322 -22.84 8.00 22.99
CA ILE A 322 -23.17 7.88 21.57
C ILE A 322 -23.79 9.19 21.12
N ILE A 323 -23.09 9.90 20.26
CA ILE A 323 -23.55 11.16 19.66
C ILE A 323 -24.08 10.91 18.25
N PHE A 324 -25.10 11.66 17.86
CA PHE A 324 -25.65 11.58 16.53
C PHE A 324 -25.22 12.78 15.69
N THR A 325 -24.70 12.52 14.50
CA THR A 325 -24.36 13.56 13.52
C THR A 325 -25.28 13.42 12.32
N ILE A 326 -25.60 14.55 11.69
CA ILE A 326 -26.42 14.57 10.47
C ILE A 326 -25.47 14.68 9.29
N GLY A 327 -25.42 13.64 8.47
CA GLY A 327 -24.68 13.64 7.21
C GLY A 327 -25.28 14.65 6.21
N ARG A 328 -24.51 15.01 5.17
CA ARG A 328 -24.92 15.96 4.14
C ARG A 328 -26.23 15.58 3.43
N THR A 329 -26.58 14.31 3.39
CA THR A 329 -27.82 13.78 2.82
C THR A 329 -29.00 13.73 3.81
N GLY A 330 -28.84 14.26 5.04
CA GLY A 330 -29.85 14.19 6.09
C GLY A 330 -29.86 12.86 6.88
N LYS A 331 -28.96 11.91 6.56
CA LYS A 331 -28.86 10.64 7.30
C LYS A 331 -28.29 10.91 8.68
N ILE A 332 -28.92 10.35 9.72
CA ILE A 332 -28.43 10.38 11.10
C ILE A 332 -27.40 9.26 11.26
N ILE A 333 -26.20 9.62 11.66
CA ILE A 333 -25.07 8.70 11.82
C ILE A 333 -24.69 8.66 13.29
N PRO A 334 -24.83 7.52 13.97
CA PRO A 334 -24.37 7.35 15.35
C PRO A 334 -22.84 7.25 15.38
N ASN A 335 -22.23 7.95 16.34
CA ASN A 335 -20.81 7.91 16.59
C ASN A 335 -20.55 7.61 18.06
N ALA A 336 -19.75 6.59 18.33
CA ALA A 336 -19.26 6.30 19.67
C ALA A 336 -18.25 7.35 20.11
N VAL A 337 -18.40 7.83 21.35
CA VAL A 337 -17.37 8.62 22.05
C VAL A 337 -16.67 7.68 23.02
N LEU A 338 -15.38 7.49 22.82
CA LEU A 338 -14.57 6.48 23.49
C LEU A 338 -13.54 7.10 24.42
N ASP A 339 -13.16 6.37 25.46
CA ASP A 339 -11.89 6.68 26.12
C ASP A 339 -10.77 6.55 25.06
N PRO A 340 -9.88 7.54 24.91
CA PRO A 340 -8.89 7.52 23.87
C PRO A 340 -7.96 6.31 23.95
N VAL A 341 -7.87 5.54 22.88
CA VAL A 341 -6.94 4.41 22.73
C VAL A 341 -6.04 4.61 21.54
N TYR A 342 -4.90 3.92 21.52
CA TYR A 342 -4.00 3.92 20.39
C TYR A 342 -4.21 2.63 19.58
N ILE A 343 -4.47 2.77 18.28
CA ILE A 343 -4.61 1.69 17.31
C ILE A 343 -3.66 2.00 16.15
N ALA A 344 -2.77 1.08 15.84
CA ALA A 344 -1.75 1.24 14.78
C ALA A 344 -1.00 2.59 14.83
N GLY A 345 -0.72 3.09 16.06
CA GLY A 345 -0.04 4.38 16.27
C GLY A 345 -0.95 5.61 16.21
N THR A 346 -2.23 5.46 15.88
CA THR A 346 -3.20 6.55 15.81
C THR A 346 -4.05 6.60 17.09
N LYS A 347 -4.23 7.81 17.66
CA LYS A 347 -5.11 8.01 18.81
C LYS A 347 -6.56 8.10 18.36
N VAL A 348 -7.34 7.09 18.69
CA VAL A 348 -8.76 6.98 18.39
C VAL A 348 -9.58 7.33 19.63
N ALA A 349 -10.50 8.29 19.51
CA ALA A 349 -11.43 8.71 20.56
C ALA A 349 -12.91 8.67 20.10
N ARG A 350 -13.14 8.37 18.83
CA ARG A 350 -14.48 8.26 18.24
C ARG A 350 -14.50 7.14 17.21
N ALA A 351 -15.64 6.45 17.10
CA ALA A 351 -15.87 5.43 16.07
C ALA A 351 -17.28 5.61 15.50
N THR A 352 -17.40 5.52 14.18
CA THR A 352 -18.70 5.53 13.52
C THR A 352 -19.39 4.18 13.73
N LEU A 353 -20.61 4.19 14.22
CA LEU A 353 -21.39 2.96 14.47
C LEU A 353 -22.31 2.60 13.28
N ASN A 354 -22.21 3.34 12.18
CA ASN A 354 -22.89 3.13 10.89
C ASN A 354 -24.44 3.03 10.98
N ASN A 355 -24.98 2.12 11.75
CA ASN A 355 -26.42 1.89 11.93
C ASN A 355 -26.73 1.33 13.34
N GLU A 356 -28.01 1.08 13.59
CA GLU A 356 -28.51 0.59 14.87
C GLU A 356 -27.99 -0.82 15.23
N ASP A 357 -27.75 -1.68 14.24
CA ASP A 357 -27.29 -3.07 14.45
C ASP A 357 -25.90 -3.18 15.09
N PHE A 358 -25.09 -2.11 15.00
CA PHE A 358 -23.80 -2.01 15.68
C PHE A 358 -23.86 -1.48 17.12
N ILE A 359 -25.07 -1.14 17.61
CA ILE A 359 -25.27 -0.56 18.95
C ILE A 359 -25.84 -1.59 19.92
N VAL A 360 -26.47 -2.65 19.43
CA VAL A 360 -27.18 -3.67 20.21
C VAL A 360 -26.25 -4.80 20.64
#